data_373c67e9cce63780bfa393039ef60a54
#
_entry.id   373c67e9cce63780bfa393039ef60a54
#
_cell.length_a   1.000
_cell.length_b   1.000
_cell.length_c   1.000
_cell.angle_alpha   90.00
_cell.angle_beta   90.00
_cell.angle_gamma   90.00
#
_symmetry.space_group_name_H-M   'P 1'
#
loop_
_entity.id
_entity.type
_entity.pdbx_description
1 polymer ?
#
loop_
_entity_poly.entity_id
_entity_poly.type
_entity_poly.pdbx_seq_one_letter_code
_entity_poly.pdbx_strand_id
1 'polypeptide(L)'
;MPETELVFGPNITDWPTFYPLADKLLMRVASVITDPITTTDELIPSGDTSSYRSNPEKLSSFALSRKDPNYVTEAKAERENERIRRRGEHVSALDGVYAAIGAENPDEIMLASVVLAERPGDGSAREQAASCQRVLGGVANIALEYATKRYRSNLINWGMLPFTKKSDIPAKVGDYIYLDGIREAVANGKTEVSATVVSGNTLTPCTLYLESLTEEDRQILLDGCLINYYKR
;
A
#
# COMPACT_ATOMS: atom_id res chain seq x y z
N MET A 1 22.50 -25.48 -18.86
CA MET A 1 21.68 -25.93 -20.01
C MET A 1 20.67 -24.84 -20.28
N PRO A 2 20.74 -24.11 -21.39
CA PRO A 2 19.90 -22.93 -21.64
C PRO A 2 18.42 -23.24 -22.01
N GLU A 3 18.07 -24.51 -22.12
CA GLU A 3 16.74 -24.94 -22.59
C GLU A 3 15.90 -25.68 -21.51
N THR A 4 16.29 -25.57 -20.23
CA THR A 4 15.53 -26.21 -19.15
C THR A 4 14.34 -25.31 -18.79
N GLU A 5 13.13 -25.77 -19.08
CA GLU A 5 11.89 -25.10 -18.67
C GLU A 5 11.75 -25.15 -17.13
N LEU A 6 11.46 -24.00 -16.53
CA LEU A 6 11.21 -23.92 -15.10
C LEU A 6 9.75 -24.29 -14.81
N VAL A 7 9.52 -25.41 -14.15
CA VAL A 7 8.18 -25.87 -13.75
C VAL A 7 8.01 -25.62 -12.25
N PHE A 8 7.06 -24.74 -11.88
CA PHE A 8 6.73 -24.49 -10.48
C PHE A 8 5.93 -25.62 -9.85
N GLY A 9 6.19 -25.91 -8.58
CA GLY A 9 5.35 -26.78 -7.76
C GLY A 9 3.95 -26.17 -7.51
N PRO A 10 2.99 -26.96 -6.99
CA PRO A 10 1.58 -26.58 -6.90
C PRO A 10 1.28 -25.35 -6.04
N ASN A 11 2.17 -25.00 -5.10
CA ASN A 11 2.03 -23.84 -4.20
C ASN A 11 3.10 -22.77 -4.44
N ILE A 12 3.73 -22.76 -5.61
CA ILE A 12 4.77 -21.80 -5.97
C ILE A 12 4.25 -20.97 -7.14
N THR A 13 4.22 -19.66 -6.98
CA THR A 13 3.86 -18.71 -8.04
C THR A 13 4.81 -17.51 -8.01
N ASP A 14 4.94 -16.85 -9.15
CA ASP A 14 5.67 -15.60 -9.23
C ASP A 14 4.97 -14.47 -8.47
N TRP A 15 5.74 -13.45 -8.14
CA TRP A 15 5.21 -12.18 -7.64
C TRP A 15 4.41 -11.47 -8.73
N PRO A 16 3.31 -10.79 -8.37
CA PRO A 16 2.63 -9.92 -9.32
C PRO A 16 3.56 -8.77 -9.74
N THR A 17 3.24 -8.16 -10.87
CA THR A 17 3.96 -6.96 -11.33
C THR A 17 3.68 -5.80 -10.39
N PHE A 18 4.73 -5.15 -9.90
CA PHE A 18 4.67 -3.90 -9.16
C PHE A 18 5.08 -2.74 -10.05
N TYR A 19 4.32 -1.67 -9.99
CA TYR A 19 4.53 -0.51 -10.86
C TYR A 19 5.23 0.62 -10.10
N PRO A 20 6.02 1.47 -10.80
CA PRO A 20 6.59 2.68 -10.24
C PRO A 20 5.51 3.58 -9.62
N LEU A 21 5.91 4.35 -8.59
CA LEU A 21 5.05 5.34 -7.96
C LEU A 21 4.62 6.40 -8.98
N ALA A 22 3.33 6.64 -9.13
CA ALA A 22 2.81 7.75 -9.93
C ALA A 22 2.91 9.08 -9.16
N ASP A 23 2.76 10.20 -9.87
CA ASP A 23 2.80 11.52 -9.25
C ASP A 23 1.50 11.84 -8.50
N LYS A 24 0.37 11.38 -9.02
CA LYS A 24 -0.94 11.49 -8.36
C LYS A 24 -1.37 10.13 -7.81
N LEU A 25 -1.76 10.09 -6.56
CA LEU A 25 -2.11 8.86 -5.85
C LEU A 25 -3.44 9.03 -5.12
N LEU A 26 -4.37 8.13 -5.39
CA LEU A 26 -5.65 8.03 -4.70
C LEU A 26 -5.71 6.70 -3.96
N MET A 27 -5.73 6.75 -2.63
CA MET A 27 -5.68 5.56 -1.77
C MET A 27 -7.02 5.35 -1.07
N ARG A 28 -7.67 4.22 -1.34
CA ARG A 28 -8.83 3.77 -0.56
C ARG A 28 -8.39 3.34 0.83
N VAL A 29 -9.03 3.86 1.86
CA VAL A 29 -8.85 3.39 3.23
C VAL A 29 -9.49 2.01 3.35
N ALA A 30 -8.66 0.97 3.34
CA ALA A 30 -9.11 -0.42 3.36
C ALA A 30 -9.23 -0.99 4.77
N SER A 31 -8.53 -0.41 5.75
CA SER A 31 -8.63 -0.76 7.17
C SER A 31 -8.23 0.40 8.07
N VAL A 32 -8.88 0.52 9.22
CA VAL A 32 -8.55 1.45 10.29
C VAL A 32 -8.41 0.67 11.59
N ILE A 33 -7.19 0.62 12.13
CA ILE A 33 -6.85 -0.14 13.33
C ILE A 33 -6.53 0.85 14.46
N THR A 34 -7.38 0.88 15.46
CA THR A 34 -7.29 1.80 16.60
C THR A 34 -6.59 1.19 17.83
N ASP A 35 -6.19 -0.05 17.76
CA ASP A 35 -5.42 -0.68 18.84
C ASP A 35 -4.07 0.01 19.02
N PRO A 36 -3.61 0.19 20.26
CA PRO A 36 -2.35 0.86 20.55
C PRO A 36 -1.13 0.22 19.87
N ILE A 37 -1.15 -1.10 19.69
CA ILE A 37 -0.11 -1.88 19.00
C ILE A 37 -0.79 -2.92 18.12
N THR A 38 -0.32 -3.09 16.89
CA THR A 38 -0.75 -4.18 16.01
C THR A 38 0.44 -5.07 15.71
N THR A 39 0.31 -6.34 16.07
CA THR A 39 1.37 -7.34 15.87
C THR A 39 1.47 -7.78 14.41
N THR A 40 2.63 -8.32 14.02
CA THR A 40 2.80 -8.91 12.70
C THR A 40 1.93 -10.16 12.50
N ASP A 41 1.55 -10.87 13.57
CA ASP A 41 0.65 -12.03 13.48
C ASP A 41 -0.82 -11.61 13.25
N GLU A 42 -1.21 -10.42 13.70
CA GLU A 42 -2.50 -9.82 13.35
C GLU A 42 -2.50 -9.29 11.91
N LEU A 43 -1.37 -8.75 11.43
CA LEU A 43 -1.23 -8.31 10.04
C LEU A 43 -1.18 -9.49 9.06
N ILE A 44 -0.54 -10.60 9.43
CA ILE A 44 -0.50 -11.85 8.68
C ILE A 44 -0.27 -13.03 9.63
N PRO A 45 -1.20 -13.99 9.77
CA PRO A 45 -1.05 -15.14 10.65
C PRO A 45 -0.04 -16.14 10.08
N SER A 46 1.25 -15.79 10.18
CA SER A 46 2.36 -16.46 9.49
C SER A 46 2.57 -17.92 9.88
N GLY A 47 2.15 -18.32 11.06
CA GLY A 47 2.16 -19.72 11.50
C GLY A 47 1.19 -20.58 10.71
N ASP A 48 -0.08 -20.16 10.64
CA ASP A 48 -1.17 -20.89 9.98
C ASP A 48 -1.01 -20.92 8.47
N THR A 49 -0.31 -19.92 7.91
CA THR A 49 -0.16 -19.73 6.46
C THR A 49 1.20 -20.17 5.92
N SER A 50 1.97 -20.89 6.71
CA SER A 50 3.36 -21.27 6.39
C SER A 50 3.51 -22.06 5.08
N SER A 51 2.51 -22.85 4.70
CA SER A 51 2.48 -23.63 3.44
C SER A 51 2.28 -22.76 2.18
N TYR A 52 1.90 -21.49 2.33
CA TYR A 52 1.64 -20.57 1.21
C TYR A 52 2.74 -19.52 1.00
N ARG A 53 3.87 -19.60 1.71
CA ARG A 53 4.95 -18.59 1.65
C ARG A 53 5.52 -18.35 0.26
N SER A 54 5.48 -19.37 -0.60
CA SER A 54 5.93 -19.26 -2.00
C SER A 54 4.79 -18.96 -2.99
N ASN A 55 3.61 -18.60 -2.47
CA ASN A 55 2.46 -18.19 -3.28
C ASN A 55 1.91 -16.85 -2.76
N PRO A 56 2.44 -15.72 -3.26
CA PRO A 56 2.10 -14.38 -2.77
C PRO A 56 0.60 -14.07 -2.81
N GLU A 57 -0.09 -14.45 -3.89
CA GLU A 57 -1.54 -14.23 -4.03
C GLU A 57 -2.33 -15.02 -2.99
N LYS A 58 -1.97 -16.27 -2.76
CA LYS A 58 -2.65 -17.10 -1.77
C LYS A 58 -2.34 -16.64 -0.35
N LEU A 59 -1.07 -16.34 -0.06
CA LEU A 59 -0.65 -15.84 1.25
C LEU A 59 -1.36 -14.54 1.58
N SER A 60 -1.40 -13.59 0.65
CA SER A 60 -2.02 -12.28 0.88
C SER A 60 -3.52 -12.35 1.21
N SER A 61 -4.21 -13.42 0.80
CA SER A 61 -5.62 -13.60 1.12
C SER A 61 -5.91 -13.81 2.62
N PHE A 62 -4.88 -14.00 3.44
CA PHE A 62 -4.97 -14.10 4.89
C PHE A 62 -4.55 -12.80 5.62
N ALA A 63 -4.18 -11.74 4.87
CA ALA A 63 -3.78 -10.47 5.49
C ALA A 63 -4.91 -9.90 6.34
N LEU A 64 -4.58 -9.45 7.55
CA LEU A 64 -5.49 -8.92 8.57
C LEU A 64 -6.70 -9.84 8.92
N SER A 65 -6.71 -11.11 8.50
CA SER A 65 -7.87 -12.00 8.67
C SER A 65 -8.32 -12.15 10.13
N ARG A 66 -7.41 -12.01 11.10
CA ARG A 66 -7.68 -12.04 12.54
C ARG A 66 -8.07 -10.68 13.12
N LYS A 67 -7.80 -9.58 12.41
CA LYS A 67 -7.97 -8.22 12.90
C LYS A 67 -9.11 -7.49 12.22
N ASP A 68 -9.12 -7.53 10.90
CA ASP A 68 -10.13 -6.93 10.04
C ASP A 68 -10.45 -7.87 8.86
N PRO A 69 -11.41 -8.78 9.02
CA PRO A 69 -11.76 -9.77 7.99
C PRO A 69 -12.19 -9.14 6.65
N ASN A 70 -12.63 -7.88 6.65
CA ASN A 70 -13.08 -7.17 5.44
C ASN A 70 -11.92 -6.56 4.65
N TYR A 71 -10.75 -6.39 5.26
CA TYR A 71 -9.59 -5.75 4.63
C TYR A 71 -9.26 -6.32 3.25
N VAL A 72 -9.20 -7.64 3.11
CA VAL A 72 -8.83 -8.29 1.84
C VAL A 72 -9.84 -7.97 0.74
N THR A 73 -11.13 -7.90 1.07
CA THR A 73 -12.19 -7.55 0.13
C THR A 73 -12.05 -6.10 -0.34
N GLU A 74 -11.86 -5.17 0.59
CA GLU A 74 -11.69 -3.75 0.29
C GLU A 74 -10.43 -3.48 -0.56
N ALA A 75 -9.31 -4.09 -0.17
CA ALA A 75 -8.05 -3.93 -0.89
C ALA A 75 -8.10 -4.55 -2.30
N LYS A 76 -8.71 -5.73 -2.46
CA LYS A 76 -8.86 -6.38 -3.78
C LYS A 76 -9.78 -5.59 -4.71
N ALA A 77 -10.85 -4.99 -4.18
CA ALA A 77 -11.73 -4.14 -4.97
C ALA A 77 -10.96 -2.95 -5.56
N GLU A 78 -10.14 -2.29 -4.76
CA GLU A 78 -9.34 -1.17 -5.25
C GLU A 78 -8.20 -1.60 -6.19
N ARG A 79 -7.58 -2.75 -5.93
CA ARG A 79 -6.62 -3.35 -6.85
C ARG A 79 -7.23 -3.65 -8.22
N GLU A 80 -8.49 -4.08 -8.26
CA GLU A 80 -9.19 -4.31 -9.54
C GLU A 80 -9.51 -2.99 -10.25
N ASN A 81 -9.88 -1.94 -9.53
CA ASN A 81 -10.03 -0.60 -10.10
C ASN A 81 -8.73 -0.12 -10.76
N GLU A 82 -7.57 -0.32 -10.11
CA GLU A 82 -6.25 0.00 -10.71
C GLU A 82 -5.97 -0.84 -11.97
N ARG A 83 -6.37 -2.11 -11.99
CA ARG A 83 -6.23 -2.96 -13.18
C ARG A 83 -7.09 -2.47 -14.34
N ILE A 84 -8.34 -2.06 -14.08
CA ILE A 84 -9.25 -1.46 -15.05
C ILE A 84 -8.60 -0.19 -15.64
N ARG A 85 -8.18 0.73 -14.78
CA ARG A 85 -7.49 1.95 -15.19
C ARG A 85 -6.26 1.68 -16.07
N ARG A 86 -5.43 0.71 -15.71
CA ARG A 86 -4.22 0.35 -16.48
C ARG A 86 -4.50 -0.27 -17.83
N ARG A 87 -5.69 -0.79 -18.05
CA ARG A 87 -6.14 -1.22 -19.39
C ARG A 87 -6.66 -0.05 -20.24
N GLY A 88 -6.64 1.16 -19.70
CA GLY A 88 -7.21 2.36 -20.36
C GLY A 88 -8.74 2.36 -20.31
N GLU A 89 -9.34 1.60 -19.39
CA GLU A 89 -10.77 1.55 -19.20
C GLU A 89 -11.19 2.51 -18.08
N HIS A 90 -12.37 3.10 -18.21
CA HIS A 90 -12.91 4.05 -17.22
C HIS A 90 -13.39 3.32 -15.96
N VAL A 91 -13.02 3.85 -14.78
CA VAL A 91 -13.44 3.32 -13.47
C VAL A 91 -14.66 4.11 -12.98
N SER A 92 -15.85 3.77 -13.47
CA SER A 92 -17.09 4.49 -13.16
C SER A 92 -17.45 4.52 -11.66
N ALA A 93 -16.99 3.54 -10.89
CA ALA A 93 -17.18 3.51 -9.44
C ALA A 93 -16.52 4.70 -8.71
N LEU A 94 -15.58 5.40 -9.36
CA LEU A 94 -14.83 6.52 -8.80
C LEU A 94 -15.27 7.89 -9.34
N ASP A 95 -16.29 7.99 -10.19
CA ASP A 95 -16.74 9.24 -10.80
C ASP A 95 -17.02 10.34 -9.77
N GLY A 96 -17.68 9.98 -8.67
CA GLY A 96 -17.95 10.91 -7.58
C GLY A 96 -16.69 11.39 -6.86
N VAL A 97 -15.69 10.51 -6.71
CA VAL A 97 -14.41 10.86 -6.07
C VAL A 97 -13.58 11.74 -7.00
N TYR A 98 -13.51 11.40 -8.29
CA TYR A 98 -12.81 12.21 -9.31
C TYR A 98 -13.42 13.60 -9.43
N ALA A 99 -14.75 13.71 -9.44
CA ALA A 99 -15.43 14.99 -9.46
C ALA A 99 -15.14 15.81 -8.19
N ALA A 100 -15.14 15.18 -7.02
CA ALA A 100 -14.86 15.86 -5.75
C ALA A 100 -13.45 16.44 -5.69
N ILE A 101 -12.43 15.72 -6.16
CA ILE A 101 -11.04 16.21 -6.19
C ILE A 101 -10.71 17.10 -7.42
N GLY A 102 -11.68 17.31 -8.33
CA GLY A 102 -11.46 18.07 -9.55
C GLY A 102 -10.46 17.42 -10.50
N ALA A 103 -10.49 16.10 -10.62
CA ALA A 103 -9.57 15.35 -11.48
C ALA A 103 -9.85 15.63 -12.97
N GLU A 104 -8.96 16.35 -13.64
CA GLU A 104 -9.05 16.61 -15.08
C GLU A 104 -8.69 15.37 -15.91
N ASN A 105 -7.73 14.58 -15.44
CA ASN A 105 -7.27 13.35 -16.09
C ASN A 105 -7.17 12.19 -15.08
N PRO A 106 -8.26 11.43 -14.87
CA PRO A 106 -8.28 10.29 -13.95
C PRO A 106 -7.24 9.20 -14.29
N ASP A 107 -6.86 9.07 -15.56
CA ASP A 107 -5.89 8.04 -16.00
C ASP A 107 -4.47 8.27 -15.46
N GLU A 108 -4.14 9.49 -15.03
CA GLU A 108 -2.86 9.82 -14.39
C GLU A 108 -2.82 9.46 -12.91
N ILE A 109 -3.98 9.18 -12.30
CA ILE A 109 -4.09 8.95 -10.86
C ILE A 109 -3.96 7.47 -10.57
N MET A 110 -2.86 7.07 -9.92
CA MET A 110 -2.68 5.69 -9.46
C MET A 110 -3.68 5.36 -8.35
N LEU A 111 -4.37 4.25 -8.49
CA LEU A 111 -5.32 3.75 -7.50
C LEU A 111 -4.65 2.70 -6.61
N ALA A 112 -4.88 2.78 -5.31
CA ALA A 112 -4.26 1.89 -4.35
C ALA A 112 -5.07 1.78 -3.06
N SER A 113 -4.65 0.89 -2.16
CA SER A 113 -5.20 0.83 -0.80
C SER A 113 -4.19 1.29 0.24
N VAL A 114 -4.72 1.73 1.39
CA VAL A 114 -3.96 2.16 2.56
C VAL A 114 -4.56 1.57 3.84
N VAL A 115 -3.69 1.25 4.79
CA VAL A 115 -4.06 0.90 6.17
C VAL A 115 -3.69 2.05 7.09
N LEU A 116 -4.66 2.48 7.90
CA LEU A 116 -4.44 3.40 9.01
C LEU A 116 -4.29 2.59 10.29
N ALA A 117 -3.25 2.86 11.07
CA ALA A 117 -3.01 2.17 12.34
C ALA A 117 -2.30 3.09 13.34
N GLU A 118 -2.33 2.72 14.64
CA GLU A 118 -1.56 3.49 15.63
C GLU A 118 -0.09 3.08 15.63
N ARG A 119 0.20 1.81 15.87
CA ARG A 119 1.58 1.32 15.98
C ARG A 119 1.72 -0.10 15.40
N PRO A 120 1.74 -0.24 14.07
CA PRO A 120 1.81 -1.54 13.42
C PRO A 120 3.22 -2.12 13.35
N GLY A 121 3.31 -3.46 13.28
CA GLY A 121 4.53 -4.19 12.91
C GLY A 121 5.37 -4.70 14.08
N ASP A 122 4.75 -4.94 15.25
CA ASP A 122 5.40 -5.62 16.36
C ASP A 122 5.44 -7.13 16.12
N GLY A 123 6.63 -7.72 16.08
CA GLY A 123 6.81 -9.17 15.88
C GLY A 123 7.89 -9.54 14.87
N SER A 124 7.88 -10.78 14.38
CA SER A 124 8.92 -11.34 13.52
C SER A 124 8.55 -11.46 12.04
N ALA A 125 7.27 -11.64 11.69
CA ALA A 125 6.80 -11.85 10.32
C ALA A 125 6.62 -10.52 9.54
N ARG A 126 7.52 -9.58 9.72
CA ARG A 126 7.45 -8.19 9.20
C ARG A 126 7.44 -8.12 7.68
N GLU A 127 8.24 -8.98 7.05
CA GLU A 127 8.36 -9.04 5.60
C GLU A 127 7.02 -9.48 4.98
N GLN A 128 6.44 -10.59 5.46
CA GLN A 128 5.14 -11.06 4.96
C GLN A 128 4.00 -10.08 5.29
N ALA A 129 4.06 -9.41 6.45
CA ALA A 129 3.09 -8.38 6.80
C ALA A 129 3.08 -7.20 5.81
N ALA A 130 4.24 -6.80 5.28
CA ALA A 130 4.35 -5.76 4.26
C ALA A 130 4.02 -6.30 2.87
N SER A 131 4.64 -7.41 2.44
CA SER A 131 4.48 -7.96 1.10
C SER A 131 3.03 -8.36 0.80
N CYS A 132 2.30 -8.92 1.76
CA CYS A 132 0.89 -9.29 1.57
C CYS A 132 0.00 -8.07 1.30
N GLN A 133 0.21 -6.97 2.00
CA GLN A 133 -0.50 -5.71 1.72
C GLN A 133 -0.15 -5.19 0.32
N ARG A 134 1.12 -5.24 -0.07
CA ARG A 134 1.56 -4.82 -1.41
C ARG A 134 0.93 -5.67 -2.52
N VAL A 135 0.89 -6.97 -2.36
CA VAL A 135 0.24 -7.89 -3.31
C VAL A 135 -1.25 -7.56 -3.48
N LEU A 136 -1.92 -7.13 -2.42
CA LEU A 136 -3.33 -6.70 -2.45
C LEU A 136 -3.53 -5.27 -3.00
N GLY A 137 -2.47 -4.60 -3.49
CA GLY A 137 -2.55 -3.25 -4.04
C GLY A 137 -2.30 -2.14 -3.03
N GLY A 138 -1.83 -2.47 -1.82
CA GLY A 138 -1.40 -1.48 -0.84
C GLY A 138 -0.15 -0.74 -1.29
N VAL A 139 -0.12 0.60 -1.16
CA VAL A 139 1.06 1.42 -1.47
C VAL A 139 1.49 2.31 -0.32
N ALA A 140 0.76 2.29 0.77
CA ALA A 140 1.13 3.04 1.97
C ALA A 140 0.55 2.40 3.23
N ASN A 141 1.19 2.68 4.36
CA ASN A 141 0.58 2.67 5.68
C ASN A 141 0.67 4.08 6.25
N ILE A 142 -0.33 4.47 7.04
CA ILE A 142 -0.33 5.71 7.81
C ILE A 142 -0.41 5.33 9.28
N ALA A 143 0.62 5.63 10.06
CA ALA A 143 0.73 5.25 11.46
C ALA A 143 1.04 6.47 12.34
N LEU A 144 0.73 6.40 13.65
CA LEU A 144 1.28 7.35 14.61
C LEU A 144 2.80 7.14 14.71
N GLU A 145 3.21 5.88 14.82
CA GLU A 145 4.59 5.42 14.74
C GLU A 145 4.65 3.96 14.27
N TYR A 146 5.82 3.47 13.89
CA TYR A 146 6.02 2.07 13.56
C TYR A 146 6.61 1.32 14.75
N ALA A 147 6.03 0.18 15.13
CA ALA A 147 6.47 -0.61 16.27
C ALA A 147 7.94 -1.03 16.17
N THR A 148 8.43 -1.24 14.95
CA THR A 148 9.84 -1.54 14.71
C THR A 148 10.36 -0.84 13.45
N LYS A 149 11.62 -0.38 13.48
CA LYS A 149 12.32 0.14 12.29
C LYS A 149 12.34 -0.89 11.16
N ARG A 150 12.42 -2.18 11.49
CA ARG A 150 12.48 -3.27 10.49
C ARG A 150 11.17 -3.42 9.73
N TYR A 151 10.01 -3.25 10.38
CA TYR A 151 8.74 -3.28 9.65
C TYR A 151 8.63 -2.10 8.69
N ARG A 152 9.02 -0.90 9.14
CA ARG A 152 9.08 0.28 8.29
C ARG A 152 10.01 0.07 7.08
N SER A 153 11.20 -0.51 7.28
CA SER A 153 12.12 -0.83 6.16
C SER A 153 11.52 -1.87 5.20
N ASN A 154 10.76 -2.84 5.72
CA ASN A 154 10.08 -3.80 4.84
C ASN A 154 8.99 -3.14 4.00
N LEU A 155 8.24 -2.17 4.55
CA LEU A 155 7.31 -1.37 3.73
C LEU A 155 8.03 -0.69 2.58
N ILE A 156 9.16 -0.02 2.84
CA ILE A 156 9.98 0.65 1.81
C ILE A 156 10.44 -0.35 0.76
N ASN A 157 11.00 -1.50 1.16
CA ASN A 157 11.47 -2.54 0.24
C ASN A 157 10.37 -3.05 -0.69
N TRP A 158 9.13 -3.05 -0.23
CA TRP A 158 7.96 -3.39 -1.04
C TRP A 158 7.33 -2.18 -1.76
N GLY A 159 8.01 -1.01 -1.75
CA GLY A 159 7.54 0.19 -2.42
C GLY A 159 6.30 0.81 -1.78
N MET A 160 6.12 0.58 -0.48
CA MET A 160 5.03 1.15 0.29
C MET A 160 5.51 2.35 1.08
N LEU A 161 4.83 3.48 0.92
CA LEU A 161 5.11 4.74 1.61
C LEU A 161 4.82 4.59 3.11
N PRO A 162 5.85 4.69 3.98
CA PRO A 162 5.67 4.53 5.42
C PRO A 162 5.33 5.87 6.07
N PHE A 163 4.14 6.39 5.80
CA PHE A 163 3.70 7.66 6.36
C PHE A 163 3.53 7.60 7.86
N THR A 164 3.86 8.72 8.52
CA THR A 164 3.43 8.97 9.89
C THR A 164 2.44 10.15 9.94
N LYS A 165 1.59 10.16 11.00
CA LYS A 165 0.63 11.21 11.31
C LYS A 165 1.00 11.86 12.64
N LYS A 166 0.76 13.15 12.80
CA LYS A 166 0.91 13.90 14.09
C LYS A 166 -0.42 14.29 14.70
N SER A 167 -1.51 14.10 13.94
CA SER A 167 -2.89 14.30 14.37
C SER A 167 -3.76 13.20 13.77
N ASP A 168 -4.95 13.03 14.28
CA ASP A 168 -5.88 12.06 13.72
C ASP A 168 -6.24 12.42 12.29
N ILE A 169 -6.27 11.40 11.44
CA ILE A 169 -6.76 11.49 10.06
C ILE A 169 -8.26 11.20 10.09
N PRO A 170 -9.12 12.16 9.70
CA PRO A 170 -10.56 12.00 9.80
C PRO A 170 -11.11 11.15 8.64
N ALA A 171 -10.61 9.92 8.52
CA ALA A 171 -10.97 8.97 7.48
C ALA A 171 -11.46 7.65 8.09
N LYS A 172 -12.43 7.05 7.45
CA LYS A 172 -12.98 5.72 7.78
C LYS A 172 -12.80 4.76 6.61
N VAL A 173 -13.02 3.48 6.85
CA VAL A 173 -13.01 2.47 5.78
C VAL A 173 -13.97 2.88 4.66
N GLY A 174 -13.48 2.82 3.43
CA GLY A 174 -14.20 3.24 2.23
C GLY A 174 -13.98 4.70 1.80
N ASP A 175 -13.45 5.57 2.67
CA ASP A 175 -13.00 6.91 2.26
C ASP A 175 -11.71 6.81 1.43
N TYR A 176 -11.34 7.93 0.80
CA TYR A 176 -10.12 8.03 0.02
C TYR A 176 -9.17 9.08 0.60
N ILE A 177 -7.87 8.87 0.36
CA ILE A 177 -6.82 9.86 0.64
C ILE A 177 -6.11 10.16 -0.67
N TYR A 178 -6.21 11.41 -1.11
CA TYR A 178 -5.62 11.90 -2.35
C TYR A 178 -4.33 12.65 -2.08
N LEU A 179 -3.30 12.36 -2.88
CA LEU A 179 -2.03 13.07 -2.90
C LEU A 179 -1.70 13.49 -4.32
N ASP A 180 -1.36 14.76 -4.50
CA ASP A 180 -0.83 15.32 -5.75
C ASP A 180 0.65 15.66 -5.57
N GLY A 181 1.49 15.36 -6.56
CA GLY A 181 2.93 15.61 -6.50
C GLY A 181 3.72 14.67 -5.57
N ILE A 182 3.17 13.48 -5.23
CA ILE A 182 3.84 12.56 -4.29
C ILE A 182 5.16 12.02 -4.83
N ARG A 183 5.25 11.72 -6.13
CA ARG A 183 6.48 11.24 -6.73
C ARG A 183 7.58 12.29 -6.64
N GLU A 184 7.27 13.54 -6.97
CA GLU A 184 8.19 14.67 -6.85
C GLU A 184 8.60 14.90 -5.38
N ALA A 185 7.65 14.82 -4.44
CA ALA A 185 7.92 14.97 -3.02
C ALA A 185 8.92 13.93 -2.52
N VAL A 186 8.75 12.66 -2.90
CA VAL A 186 9.68 11.56 -2.56
C VAL A 186 11.05 11.79 -3.20
N ALA A 187 11.09 12.13 -4.49
CA ALA A 187 12.35 12.37 -5.21
C ALA A 187 13.18 13.48 -4.56
N ASN A 188 12.53 14.56 -4.14
CA ASN A 188 13.16 15.72 -3.53
C ASN A 188 13.39 15.56 -2.00
N GLY A 189 13.03 14.42 -1.41
CA GLY A 189 13.22 14.14 0.01
C GLY A 189 12.37 15.05 0.92
N LYS A 190 11.20 15.49 0.47
CA LYS A 190 10.26 16.24 1.32
C LYS A 190 9.81 15.36 2.48
N THR A 191 9.84 15.92 3.67
CA THR A 191 9.43 15.23 4.90
C THR A 191 7.95 15.43 5.23
N GLU A 192 7.33 16.45 4.65
CA GLU A 192 5.92 16.77 4.81
C GLU A 192 5.23 16.73 3.45
N VAL A 193 4.09 16.06 3.40
CA VAL A 193 3.29 15.88 2.19
C VAL A 193 1.85 16.28 2.49
N SER A 194 1.32 17.21 1.69
CA SER A 194 -0.09 17.56 1.76
C SER A 194 -0.94 16.45 1.19
N ALA A 195 -2.02 16.12 1.88
CA ALA A 195 -2.99 15.13 1.47
C ALA A 195 -4.41 15.65 1.70
N THR A 196 -5.38 15.06 1.03
CA THR A 196 -6.80 15.39 1.20
C THR A 196 -7.57 14.11 1.45
N VAL A 197 -8.27 14.05 2.59
CA VAL A 197 -9.27 13.01 2.84
C VAL A 197 -10.53 13.34 2.05
N VAL A 198 -11.03 12.36 1.31
CA VAL A 198 -12.25 12.46 0.50
C VAL A 198 -13.28 11.51 1.09
N SER A 199 -14.30 12.06 1.73
CA SER A 199 -15.43 11.32 2.32
C SER A 199 -16.73 11.77 1.66
N GLY A 200 -17.21 10.99 0.69
CA GLY A 200 -18.27 11.43 -0.22
C GLY A 200 -17.89 12.72 -0.94
N ASN A 201 -18.65 13.79 -0.73
CA ASN A 201 -18.37 15.12 -1.31
C ASN A 201 -17.55 16.04 -0.38
N THR A 202 -17.15 15.54 0.80
CA THR A 202 -16.41 16.34 1.77
C THR A 202 -14.90 16.15 1.57
N LEU A 203 -14.19 17.26 1.43
CA LEU A 203 -12.74 17.31 1.31
C LEU A 203 -12.15 17.87 2.61
N THR A 204 -11.28 17.11 3.27
CA THR A 204 -10.59 17.54 4.50
C THR A 204 -9.08 17.49 4.29
N PRO A 205 -8.39 18.64 4.29
CA PRO A 205 -6.94 18.67 4.20
C PRO A 205 -6.29 18.02 5.41
N CYS A 206 -5.19 17.30 5.17
CA CYS A 206 -4.32 16.75 6.23
C CYS A 206 -2.87 16.76 5.77
N THR A 207 -1.95 16.56 6.72
CA THR A 207 -0.52 16.47 6.44
C THR A 207 -0.01 15.09 6.85
N LEU A 208 0.71 14.44 5.94
CA LEU A 208 1.40 13.19 6.17
C LEU A 208 2.91 13.43 6.20
N TYR A 209 3.64 12.59 6.92
CA TYR A 209 5.07 12.76 7.12
C TYR A 209 5.85 11.55 6.59
N LEU A 210 6.94 11.81 5.85
CA LEU A 210 7.90 10.82 5.34
C LEU A 210 9.28 11.13 5.91
N GLU A 211 9.49 10.81 7.17
CA GLU A 211 10.74 11.12 7.86
C GLU A 211 11.82 10.04 7.59
N SER A 212 13.09 10.46 7.65
CA SER A 212 14.26 9.56 7.66
C SER A 212 14.34 8.58 6.48
N LEU A 213 14.04 9.03 5.25
CA LEU A 213 14.31 8.29 4.03
C LEU A 213 15.72 8.58 3.52
N THR A 214 16.52 7.54 3.31
CA THR A 214 17.79 7.65 2.59
C THR A 214 17.54 7.88 1.09
N GLU A 215 18.58 8.21 0.33
CA GLU A 215 18.48 8.32 -1.13
C GLU A 215 18.06 7.00 -1.78
N GLU A 216 18.63 5.89 -1.28
CA GLU A 216 18.28 4.54 -1.72
C GLU A 216 16.81 4.20 -1.39
N ASP A 217 16.34 4.49 -0.18
CA ASP A 217 14.93 4.30 0.20
C ASP A 217 13.98 5.04 -0.75
N ARG A 218 14.30 6.31 -1.05
CA ARG A 218 13.51 7.11 -1.99
C ARG A 218 13.46 6.47 -3.37
N GLN A 219 14.62 6.01 -3.87
CA GLN A 219 14.69 5.41 -5.19
C GLN A 219 13.90 4.09 -5.26
N ILE A 220 13.96 3.25 -4.23
CA ILE A 220 13.16 2.02 -4.13
C ILE A 220 11.66 2.34 -4.19
N LEU A 221 11.22 3.37 -3.45
CA LEU A 221 9.82 3.82 -3.47
C LEU A 221 9.40 4.33 -4.86
N LEU A 222 10.26 5.10 -5.53
CA LEU A 222 10.02 5.62 -6.87
C LEU A 222 9.92 4.50 -7.92
N ASP A 223 10.71 3.44 -7.78
CA ASP A 223 10.72 2.28 -8.68
C ASP A 223 9.57 1.30 -8.38
N GLY A 224 8.88 1.48 -7.24
CA GLY A 224 7.73 0.71 -6.84
C GLY A 224 8.04 -0.53 -6.00
N CYS A 225 9.28 -0.99 -5.93
CA CYS A 225 9.80 -1.96 -4.97
C CYS A 225 11.30 -2.24 -5.18
N LEU A 226 11.93 -2.90 -4.22
CA LEU A 226 13.35 -3.32 -4.27
C LEU A 226 13.66 -4.23 -5.46
N ILE A 227 12.72 -5.10 -5.85
CA ILE A 227 12.90 -6.00 -7.01
C ILE A 227 13.08 -5.17 -8.30
N ASN A 228 12.28 -4.13 -8.46
CA ASN A 228 12.37 -3.24 -9.63
C ASN A 228 13.66 -2.41 -9.60
N TYR A 229 14.05 -1.93 -8.41
CA TYR A 229 15.28 -1.17 -8.21
C TYR A 229 16.50 -1.93 -8.71
N TYR A 230 16.60 -3.25 -8.44
CA TYR A 230 17.73 -4.09 -8.90
C TYR A 230 17.59 -4.59 -10.34
N LYS A 231 16.46 -4.36 -11.02
CA LYS A 231 16.28 -4.74 -12.44
C LYS A 231 16.66 -3.63 -13.44
N ARG A 232 17.15 -2.50 -12.95
CA ARG A 232 17.60 -1.37 -13.79
C ARG A 232 18.78 -1.72 -14.68
#